data_5fde75216f804a52cc7136d0cc44c2c3
#
_entry.id   5fde75216f804a52cc7136d0cc44c2c3
#
_cell.length_a   1.000
_cell.length_b   1.000
_cell.length_c   1.000
_cell.angle_alpha   90.00
_cell.angle_beta   90.00
_cell.angle_gamma   90.00
#
_symmetry.space_group_name_H-M   'P 1'
#
loop_
_entity.id
_entity.type
_entity.pdbx_description
1 polymer ?
#
loop_
_entity_poly.entity_id
_entity_poly.type
_entity_poly.pdbx_seq_one_letter_code
_entity_poly.pdbx_strand_id
1 'polypeptide(L)'
;MYFEKQIKASLRADNLNSVKNAQRYPCLKLVFNDNWNDYGYYTWFHLWHLKTEDKDEWYSLGDLKIIYKDDDEVYSQIPDAFETLDDHFCSLGINISYYKTLLDHFGHERTKEILAVLKDCSIDATVRERFNTSASYKVSLIREISSQEVIDDALLLIEDEDAENIFSFGYHFTPPYNTECIADWNVHFDFDAKKYKRVVAIIGENGVGKTQMLSDMLRDLTENNDDKFTHKPLLRNILVLCSSEFDAYQTIKKGNSNYNVRNLSVVQDDSTVDKLAESVKTILQRETFLAHGDMLAVWQHYMELLRNQIGEEIGDLLIVPSETEEHPYPKPQLNRKRLEQLVKQFSTGQLQLFTLITHVCAYIHLNSLVVLDEPEIHLHPRLVTDFFSCLGELLFYFGSYALVPTHSPLVIRECVNGNVYLMQRTDDIVHIGLVPFRTFGQDLTTLYENVFDYDEKRTFYYGVIRSMAEKYKASYNRVVEQLEADGVKLDINSRGIIKEIFLEIEKEADE
;
A
#
# COMPACT_ATOMS: atom_id res chain seq x y z
N MET A 1 -14.80 -1.95 34.77
CA MET A 1 -14.72 -2.94 33.67
C MET A 1 -14.01 -4.16 34.21
N TYR A 2 -14.34 -5.38 33.73
CA TYR A 2 -13.78 -6.61 34.28
C TYR A 2 -12.83 -7.26 33.27
N PHE A 3 -11.58 -7.48 33.68
CA PHE A 3 -10.55 -8.10 32.88
C PHE A 3 -10.12 -9.42 33.47
N GLU A 4 -9.80 -10.39 32.63
CA GLU A 4 -9.17 -11.66 33.01
C GLU A 4 -7.92 -11.90 32.17
N LYS A 5 -6.92 -12.54 32.80
CA LYS A 5 -5.71 -13.00 32.13
C LYS A 5 -5.80 -14.50 31.82
N GLN A 6 -5.25 -14.89 30.66
CA GLN A 6 -5.04 -16.28 30.27
C GLN A 6 -3.57 -16.49 29.87
N ILE A 7 -2.85 -17.33 30.62
CA ILE A 7 -1.39 -17.50 30.47
C ILE A 7 -1.02 -18.43 29.32
N LYS A 8 -1.85 -19.40 28.94
CA LYS A 8 -1.55 -20.33 27.84
C LYS A 8 -2.68 -20.39 26.84
N ALA A 9 -2.34 -20.11 25.60
CA ALA A 9 -3.15 -20.47 24.46
C ALA A 9 -2.76 -21.88 24.01
N SER A 10 -3.76 -22.75 23.80
CA SER A 10 -3.52 -24.10 23.22
C SER A 10 -3.08 -24.02 21.74
N LEU A 11 -3.36 -22.89 21.10
CA LEU A 11 -3.00 -22.47 19.76
C LEU A 11 -2.47 -21.03 19.84
N ARG A 12 -2.50 -20.28 18.75
CA ARG A 12 -2.17 -18.84 18.73
C ARG A 12 -3.14 -18.04 19.60
N ALA A 13 -2.67 -16.95 20.20
CA ALA A 13 -3.46 -16.10 21.10
C ALA A 13 -4.66 -15.42 20.42
N ASP A 14 -4.59 -15.17 19.11
CA ASP A 14 -5.64 -14.63 18.26
C ASP A 14 -6.63 -15.69 17.75
N ASN A 15 -6.43 -16.96 18.03
CA ASN A 15 -7.31 -18.04 17.59
C ASN A 15 -8.45 -18.25 18.60
N LEU A 16 -9.68 -18.12 18.13
CA LEU A 16 -10.90 -18.30 18.96
C LEU A 16 -10.91 -19.62 19.75
N ASN A 17 -10.39 -20.69 19.15
CA ASN A 17 -10.37 -22.01 19.79
C ASN A 17 -9.36 -22.12 20.96
N SER A 18 -8.42 -21.18 21.07
CA SER A 18 -7.46 -21.11 22.17
C SER A 18 -8.00 -20.36 23.37
N VAL A 19 -9.07 -19.57 23.20
CA VAL A 19 -9.66 -18.75 24.26
C VAL A 19 -10.57 -19.60 25.15
N LYS A 20 -10.36 -19.48 26.48
CA LYS A 20 -11.19 -20.16 27.48
C LYS A 20 -12.34 -19.28 27.94
N ASN A 21 -13.40 -19.87 28.43
CA ASN A 21 -14.52 -19.17 29.04
C ASN A 21 -14.04 -18.22 30.16
N ALA A 22 -14.75 -17.12 30.36
CA ALA A 22 -14.52 -16.21 31.47
C ALA A 22 -15.28 -16.67 32.74
N GLN A 23 -14.82 -16.20 33.91
CA GLN A 23 -15.53 -16.41 35.17
C GLN A 23 -16.76 -15.51 35.28
N ARG A 24 -16.73 -14.35 34.60
CA ARG A 24 -17.80 -13.37 34.60
C ARG A 24 -17.93 -12.73 33.21
N TYR A 25 -19.14 -12.41 32.79
CA TYR A 25 -19.46 -11.74 31.52
C TYR A 25 -20.22 -10.42 31.76
N PRO A 26 -20.03 -9.39 30.91
CA PRO A 26 -19.02 -9.32 29.86
C PRO A 26 -17.59 -9.20 30.44
N CYS A 27 -16.61 -9.72 29.71
CA CYS A 27 -15.22 -9.76 30.12
C CYS A 27 -14.30 -9.30 28.98
N LEU A 28 -13.28 -8.52 29.32
CA LEU A 28 -12.13 -8.27 28.45
C LEU A 28 -11.01 -9.24 28.85
N LYS A 29 -10.60 -10.09 27.91
CA LYS A 29 -9.64 -11.17 28.21
C LYS A 29 -8.31 -10.93 27.52
N LEU A 30 -7.25 -10.85 28.31
CA LEU A 30 -5.88 -10.80 27.86
C LEU A 30 -5.34 -12.22 27.71
N VAL A 31 -5.08 -12.65 26.47
CA VAL A 31 -4.48 -13.94 26.16
C VAL A 31 -3.01 -13.73 25.85
N PHE A 32 -2.15 -14.34 26.66
CA PHE A 32 -0.70 -14.20 26.50
C PHE A 32 -0.22 -15.00 25.28
N ASN A 33 0.64 -14.38 24.45
CA ASN A 33 1.32 -15.01 23.34
C ASN A 33 2.72 -15.48 23.79
N ASP A 34 2.85 -16.78 24.08
CA ASP A 34 4.08 -17.42 24.56
C ASP A 34 5.05 -17.81 23.42
N ASN A 35 4.68 -17.61 22.17
CA ASN A 35 5.49 -17.94 20.99
C ASN A 35 6.50 -16.83 20.63
N TRP A 36 6.49 -15.71 21.33
CA TRP A 36 7.30 -14.55 21.00
C TRP A 36 7.92 -13.88 22.22
N ASN A 37 9.19 -13.46 22.08
CA ASN A 37 9.84 -12.58 23.04
C ASN A 37 10.68 -11.51 22.31
N ASP A 38 10.78 -10.33 22.93
CA ASP A 38 11.64 -9.24 22.50
C ASP A 38 12.96 -9.27 23.29
N TYR A 39 13.96 -10.01 22.79
CA TYR A 39 15.25 -10.17 23.48
C TYR A 39 15.15 -10.61 24.96
N GLY A 40 14.24 -11.54 25.24
CA GLY A 40 13.97 -12.05 26.57
C GLY A 40 12.77 -11.43 27.27
N TYR A 41 12.20 -10.35 26.76
CA TYR A 41 10.98 -9.76 27.31
C TYR A 41 9.73 -10.42 26.70
N TYR A 42 8.86 -10.95 27.55
CA TYR A 42 7.60 -11.61 27.18
C TYR A 42 6.43 -10.66 27.43
N THR A 43 6.14 -9.80 26.45
CA THR A 43 5.27 -8.64 26.60
C THR A 43 4.00 -8.67 25.74
N TRP A 44 3.85 -9.65 24.87
CA TRP A 44 2.80 -9.66 23.85
C TRP A 44 1.53 -10.37 24.33
N PHE A 45 0.39 -9.67 24.19
CA PHE A 45 -0.94 -10.15 24.52
C PHE A 45 -1.91 -9.88 23.37
N HIS A 46 -2.92 -10.74 23.23
CA HIS A 46 -4.08 -10.51 22.40
C HIS A 46 -5.30 -10.19 23.27
N LEU A 47 -6.05 -9.14 22.94
CA LEU A 47 -7.23 -8.72 23.65
C LEU A 47 -8.47 -9.25 22.99
N TRP A 48 -9.34 -9.91 23.79
CA TRP A 48 -10.63 -10.40 23.39
C TRP A 48 -11.76 -9.74 24.20
N HIS A 49 -12.90 -9.50 23.57
CA HIS A 49 -14.15 -9.18 24.26
C HIS A 49 -15.09 -10.37 24.24
N LEU A 50 -15.36 -10.97 25.39
CA LEU A 50 -16.27 -12.06 25.61
C LEU A 50 -17.58 -11.47 26.16
N LYS A 51 -18.58 -11.29 25.31
CA LYS A 51 -19.83 -10.63 25.69
C LYS A 51 -20.73 -11.53 26.53
N THR A 52 -20.83 -12.81 26.15
CA THR A 52 -21.58 -13.86 26.85
C THR A 52 -20.76 -15.17 26.86
N GLU A 53 -21.38 -16.26 27.33
CA GLU A 53 -20.79 -17.61 27.25
C GLU A 53 -20.78 -18.17 25.82
N ASP A 54 -21.58 -17.60 24.94
CA ASP A 54 -21.65 -18.00 23.54
C ASP A 54 -20.42 -17.50 22.75
N LYS A 55 -19.70 -18.44 22.14
CA LYS A 55 -18.51 -18.12 21.36
C LYS A 55 -18.77 -17.27 20.11
N ASP A 56 -19.99 -17.28 19.58
CA ASP A 56 -20.39 -16.44 18.46
C ASP A 56 -20.46 -14.94 18.87
N GLU A 57 -20.48 -14.65 20.17
CA GLU A 57 -20.42 -13.30 20.75
C GLU A 57 -19.03 -12.96 21.33
N TRP A 58 -17.96 -13.63 20.87
CA TRP A 58 -16.58 -13.35 21.24
C TRP A 58 -15.87 -12.62 20.11
N TYR A 59 -15.31 -11.47 20.41
CA TYR A 59 -14.73 -10.55 19.42
C TYR A 59 -13.25 -10.39 19.67
N SER A 60 -12.44 -10.59 18.62
CA SER A 60 -11.03 -10.27 18.60
C SER A 60 -10.85 -8.77 18.49
N LEU A 61 -10.11 -8.17 19.42
CA LEU A 61 -9.87 -6.72 19.46
C LEU A 61 -8.48 -6.31 19.00
N GLY A 62 -7.56 -7.28 18.88
CA GLY A 62 -6.21 -7.06 18.38
C GLY A 62 -5.12 -7.24 19.43
N ASP A 63 -3.90 -6.91 19.01
CA ASP A 63 -2.68 -7.19 19.77
C ASP A 63 -2.13 -5.93 20.44
N LEU A 64 -1.59 -6.13 21.65
CA LEU A 64 -0.92 -5.10 22.40
C LEU A 64 0.29 -5.68 23.12
N LYS A 65 1.27 -4.83 23.40
CA LYS A 65 2.37 -5.13 24.33
C LYS A 65 2.09 -4.52 25.68
N ILE A 66 2.39 -5.27 26.73
CA ILE A 66 2.35 -4.80 28.12
C ILE A 66 3.71 -5.04 28.70
N ILE A 67 4.31 -4.03 29.33
CA ILE A 67 5.55 -4.13 30.10
C ILE A 67 5.27 -3.88 31.57
N TYR A 68 6.07 -4.49 32.42
CA TYR A 68 6.16 -4.21 33.84
C TYR A 68 7.53 -3.62 34.13
N LYS A 69 7.63 -2.70 35.07
CA LYS A 69 8.87 -1.98 35.33
C LYS A 69 10.01 -2.91 35.64
N ASP A 70 11.00 -2.98 34.74
CA ASP A 70 12.24 -3.75 34.86
C ASP A 70 12.10 -5.29 35.07
N ASP A 71 10.92 -5.87 34.70
CA ASP A 71 10.69 -7.32 34.73
C ASP A 71 10.53 -7.85 33.29
N ASP A 72 11.08 -9.01 33.01
CA ASP A 72 11.03 -9.69 31.71
C ASP A 72 9.85 -10.67 31.57
N GLU A 73 9.31 -11.18 32.71
CA GLU A 73 8.15 -12.08 32.74
C GLU A 73 6.86 -11.37 33.15
N VAL A 74 6.45 -10.36 32.39
CA VAL A 74 5.28 -9.49 32.66
C VAL A 74 4.00 -10.27 32.94
N TYR A 75 3.79 -11.40 32.24
CA TYR A 75 2.60 -12.22 32.43
C TYR A 75 2.41 -12.73 33.85
N SER A 76 3.50 -12.90 34.64
CA SER A 76 3.46 -13.32 36.04
C SER A 76 2.97 -12.20 36.95
N GLN A 77 3.20 -10.94 36.58
CA GLN A 77 2.85 -9.76 37.36
C GLN A 77 1.40 -9.31 37.18
N ILE A 78 0.79 -9.59 35.98
CA ILE A 78 -0.59 -9.24 35.74
C ILE A 78 -1.50 -10.13 36.61
N PRO A 79 -2.43 -9.55 37.39
CA PRO A 79 -3.41 -10.32 38.16
C PRO A 79 -4.28 -11.23 37.30
N ASP A 80 -4.73 -12.37 37.83
CA ASP A 80 -5.62 -13.28 37.09
C ASP A 80 -6.95 -12.62 36.70
N ALA A 81 -7.43 -11.68 37.52
CA ALA A 81 -8.57 -10.81 37.22
C ALA A 81 -8.33 -9.42 37.83
N PHE A 82 -8.74 -8.37 37.13
CA PHE A 82 -8.50 -7.00 37.57
C PHE A 82 -9.55 -6.04 37.00
N GLU A 83 -9.67 -4.87 37.61
CA GLU A 83 -10.48 -3.74 37.13
C GLU A 83 -9.59 -2.60 36.60
N THR A 84 -8.32 -2.54 37.02
CA THR A 84 -7.28 -1.64 36.51
C THR A 84 -5.90 -2.21 36.81
N LEU A 85 -4.92 -1.98 35.92
CA LEU A 85 -3.53 -2.25 36.18
C LEU A 85 -2.94 -1.13 37.05
N ASP A 86 -1.96 -1.45 37.88
CA ASP A 86 -1.28 -0.47 38.70
C ASP A 86 -0.25 0.38 37.91
N ASP A 87 0.39 1.31 38.58
CA ASP A 87 1.32 2.24 37.93
C ASP A 87 2.69 1.68 37.56
N HIS A 88 2.94 0.39 37.84
CA HIS A 88 4.14 -0.33 37.38
C HIS A 88 3.97 -0.95 35.98
N PHE A 89 2.75 -0.87 35.39
CA PHE A 89 2.48 -1.31 34.04
C PHE A 89 2.47 -0.17 33.04
N CYS A 90 2.86 -0.49 31.82
CA CYS A 90 2.71 0.37 30.66
C CYS A 90 2.34 -0.51 29.45
N SER A 91 1.36 -0.12 28.68
CA SER A 91 0.95 -0.85 27.48
C SER A 91 0.98 0.01 26.23
N LEU A 92 0.96 -0.63 25.06
CA LEU A 92 0.85 0.00 23.74
C LEU A 92 0.25 -1.02 22.76
N GLY A 93 -0.73 -0.59 21.98
CA GLY A 93 -1.20 -1.36 20.83
C GLY A 93 -0.07 -1.58 19.82
N ILE A 94 0.01 -2.77 19.21
CA ILE A 94 1.08 -3.09 18.26
C ILE A 94 0.97 -2.26 16.99
N ASN A 95 -0.26 -1.93 16.58
CA ASN A 95 -0.53 -1.13 15.38
C ASN A 95 -1.79 -0.28 15.56
N ILE A 96 -2.01 0.64 14.64
CA ILE A 96 -3.16 1.54 14.67
C ILE A 96 -4.51 0.82 14.55
N SER A 97 -4.53 -0.39 13.92
CA SER A 97 -5.76 -1.17 13.77
C SER A 97 -6.32 -1.66 15.11
N TYR A 98 -5.47 -1.88 16.13
CA TYR A 98 -5.91 -2.20 17.49
C TYR A 98 -6.82 -1.10 18.05
N TYR A 99 -6.39 0.16 17.95
CA TYR A 99 -7.15 1.31 18.44
C TYR A 99 -8.44 1.52 17.66
N LYS A 100 -8.37 1.38 16.34
CA LYS A 100 -9.56 1.47 15.50
C LYS A 100 -10.59 0.38 15.83
N THR A 101 -10.15 -0.86 15.99
CA THR A 101 -11.05 -1.97 16.39
C THR A 101 -11.72 -1.69 17.72
N LEU A 102 -11.00 -1.11 18.67
CA LEU A 102 -11.60 -0.70 19.95
C LEU A 102 -12.67 0.40 19.76
N LEU A 103 -12.36 1.42 18.95
CA LEU A 103 -13.29 2.51 18.65
C LEU A 103 -14.55 2.02 17.95
N ASP A 104 -14.41 1.20 16.91
CA ASP A 104 -15.51 0.63 16.14
C ASP A 104 -16.41 -0.26 17.03
N HIS A 105 -15.81 -0.96 18.00
CA HIS A 105 -16.51 -1.89 18.86
C HIS A 105 -17.16 -1.24 20.10
N PHE A 106 -16.52 -0.22 20.67
CA PHE A 106 -16.93 0.38 21.95
C PHE A 106 -17.28 1.86 21.88
N GLY A 107 -16.90 2.58 20.81
CA GLY A 107 -16.96 4.05 20.71
C GLY A 107 -15.87 4.74 21.54
N HIS A 108 -15.73 6.05 21.37
CA HIS A 108 -14.60 6.85 21.89
C HIS A 108 -14.47 6.79 23.41
N GLU A 109 -15.54 7.10 24.15
CA GLU A 109 -15.49 7.18 25.63
C GLU A 109 -15.10 5.83 26.25
N ARG A 110 -15.67 4.74 25.75
CA ARG A 110 -15.41 3.41 26.31
C ARG A 110 -14.01 2.93 25.95
N THR A 111 -13.51 3.28 24.77
CA THR A 111 -12.14 2.98 24.35
C THR A 111 -11.14 3.71 25.24
N LYS A 112 -11.34 4.99 25.52
CA LYS A 112 -10.50 5.75 26.48
C LYS A 112 -10.46 5.10 27.87
N GLU A 113 -11.61 4.63 28.37
CA GLU A 113 -11.65 3.90 29.64
C GLU A 113 -10.82 2.59 29.60
N ILE A 114 -10.95 1.80 28.51
CA ILE A 114 -10.19 0.54 28.35
C ILE A 114 -8.71 0.81 28.33
N LEU A 115 -8.25 1.77 27.52
CA LEU A 115 -6.85 2.14 27.40
C LEU A 115 -6.27 2.68 28.71
N ALA A 116 -7.03 3.49 29.45
CA ALA A 116 -6.64 3.98 30.77
C ALA A 116 -6.47 2.84 31.80
N VAL A 117 -7.38 1.85 31.79
CA VAL A 117 -7.29 0.65 32.63
C VAL A 117 -6.03 -0.16 32.33
N LEU A 118 -5.68 -0.28 31.04
CA LEU A 118 -4.49 -1.00 30.56
C LEU A 118 -3.19 -0.19 30.68
N LYS A 119 -3.25 1.08 31.15
CA LYS A 119 -2.10 2.00 31.21
C LYS A 119 -1.45 2.21 29.85
N ASP A 120 -2.27 2.44 28.84
CA ASP A 120 -1.77 2.66 27.48
C ASP A 120 -1.04 4.00 27.38
N CYS A 121 0.21 3.96 26.91
CA CYS A 121 1.08 5.13 26.85
C CYS A 121 0.81 6.03 25.63
N SER A 122 -0.05 5.64 24.70
CA SER A 122 -0.44 6.49 23.60
C SER A 122 -1.35 7.63 24.07
N ILE A 123 -2.24 7.36 25.04
CA ILE A 123 -3.22 8.34 25.54
C ILE A 123 -2.76 9.07 26.82
N ASP A 124 -1.75 8.56 27.53
CA ASP A 124 -1.26 9.13 28.78
C ASP A 124 0.24 9.42 28.75
N ALA A 125 0.58 10.71 28.55
CA ALA A 125 1.96 11.19 28.54
C ALA A 125 2.69 10.91 29.86
N THR A 126 1.99 10.89 31.01
CA THR A 126 2.60 10.65 32.31
C THR A 126 3.06 9.21 32.46
N VAL A 127 2.35 8.25 31.85
CA VAL A 127 2.78 6.86 31.75
C VAL A 127 4.06 6.79 30.90
N ARG A 128 4.10 7.47 29.73
CA ARG A 128 5.31 7.50 28.88
C ARG A 128 6.52 8.03 29.60
N GLU A 129 6.39 9.17 30.30
CA GLU A 129 7.50 9.79 31.05
C GLU A 129 8.04 8.88 32.14
N ARG A 130 7.18 8.12 32.79
CA ARG A 130 7.55 7.16 33.84
C ARG A 130 8.43 6.02 33.35
N PHE A 131 8.20 5.59 32.07
CA PHE A 131 8.86 4.41 31.49
C PHE A 131 9.94 4.74 30.47
N ASN A 132 10.09 5.95 29.97
CA ASN A 132 10.98 6.33 28.88
C ASN A 132 12.47 6.00 29.11
N THR A 133 12.89 5.80 30.35
CA THR A 133 14.25 5.42 30.73
C THR A 133 14.43 3.91 30.91
N SER A 134 13.35 3.12 31.06
CA SER A 134 13.45 1.68 31.32
C SER A 134 13.94 0.89 30.09
N ALA A 135 14.63 -0.22 30.34
CA ALA A 135 15.11 -1.10 29.29
C ALA A 135 13.96 -1.78 28.55
N SER A 136 12.94 -2.26 29.27
CA SER A 136 11.74 -2.90 28.70
C SER A 136 10.99 -1.98 27.75
N TYR A 137 10.88 -0.68 28.07
CA TYR A 137 10.26 0.31 27.19
C TYR A 137 11.01 0.45 25.85
N LYS A 138 12.35 0.59 25.91
CA LYS A 138 13.19 0.80 24.71
C LYS A 138 13.40 -0.45 23.88
N VAL A 139 13.53 -1.62 24.52
CA VAL A 139 13.89 -2.89 23.87
C VAL A 139 12.65 -3.65 23.38
N SER A 140 11.50 -3.49 24.05
CA SER A 140 10.29 -4.21 23.71
C SER A 140 9.17 -3.28 23.24
N LEU A 141 8.73 -2.30 24.05
CA LEU A 141 7.52 -1.54 23.77
C LEU A 141 7.66 -0.63 22.55
N ILE A 142 8.76 0.15 22.46
CA ILE A 142 9.03 1.09 21.36
C ILE A 142 10.25 0.69 20.52
N ARG A 143 10.51 -0.60 20.42
CA ARG A 143 11.65 -1.15 19.68
C ARG A 143 11.72 -0.69 18.22
N GLU A 144 10.58 -0.53 17.58
CA GLU A 144 10.48 -0.16 16.18
C GLU A 144 10.16 1.33 16.01
N ILE A 145 10.61 1.92 14.91
CA ILE A 145 10.28 3.30 14.54
C ILE A 145 8.76 3.48 14.44
N SER A 146 8.06 2.45 13.95
CA SER A 146 6.60 2.39 13.86
C SER A 146 5.88 2.51 15.22
N SER A 147 6.51 2.12 16.32
CA SER A 147 5.88 2.22 17.65
C SER A 147 5.69 3.66 18.11
N GLN A 148 6.62 4.57 17.78
CA GLN A 148 6.44 6.00 18.09
C GLN A 148 5.34 6.60 17.21
N GLU A 149 5.26 6.19 15.95
CA GLU A 149 4.19 6.59 15.03
C GLU A 149 2.83 6.13 15.53
N VAL A 150 2.74 4.89 16.04
CA VAL A 150 1.49 4.36 16.64
C VAL A 150 1.07 5.19 17.86
N ILE A 151 2.01 5.64 18.71
CA ILE A 151 1.69 6.48 19.86
C ILE A 151 1.05 7.80 19.41
N ASP A 152 1.66 8.45 18.41
CA ASP A 152 1.19 9.75 17.92
C ASP A 152 -0.14 9.63 17.16
N ASP A 153 -0.29 8.59 16.36
CA ASP A 153 -1.49 8.36 15.53
C ASP A 153 -2.66 7.86 16.36
N ALA A 154 -2.44 7.03 17.38
CA ALA A 154 -3.48 6.55 18.27
C ALA A 154 -4.15 7.70 19.04
N LEU A 155 -3.37 8.66 19.51
CA LEU A 155 -3.92 9.85 20.19
C LEU A 155 -4.85 10.63 19.26
N LEU A 156 -4.41 10.92 18.03
CA LEU A 156 -5.22 11.62 17.04
C LEU A 156 -6.50 10.84 16.71
N LEU A 157 -6.39 9.53 16.50
CA LEU A 157 -7.53 8.66 16.21
C LEU A 157 -8.57 8.63 17.34
N ILE A 158 -8.12 8.65 18.60
CA ILE A 158 -8.98 8.58 19.78
C ILE A 158 -9.65 9.94 20.08
N GLU A 159 -9.00 11.05 19.71
CA GLU A 159 -9.53 12.39 19.90
C GLU A 159 -10.44 12.86 18.76
N ASP A 160 -10.28 12.33 17.55
CA ASP A 160 -11.06 12.68 16.38
C ASP A 160 -12.32 11.82 16.26
N GLU A 161 -13.50 12.46 16.21
CA GLU A 161 -14.80 11.78 16.06
C GLU A 161 -15.02 11.21 14.64
N ASP A 162 -14.24 11.66 13.63
CA ASP A 162 -14.31 11.21 12.22
C ASP A 162 -13.30 10.08 11.88
N ALA A 163 -12.97 9.25 12.83
CA ALA A 163 -11.94 8.21 12.75
C ALA A 163 -12.09 7.17 11.61
N GLU A 164 -13.23 7.13 10.92
CA GLU A 164 -13.44 6.21 9.79
C GLU A 164 -12.52 6.52 8.59
N ASN A 165 -12.03 7.75 8.48
CA ASN A 165 -11.30 8.25 7.32
C ASN A 165 -9.83 8.57 7.57
N ILE A 166 -9.21 7.96 8.59
CA ILE A 166 -7.84 8.30 9.02
C ILE A 166 -6.76 8.23 7.94
N PHE A 167 -6.93 7.39 6.93
CA PHE A 167 -6.01 7.28 5.80
C PHE A 167 -6.45 8.10 4.59
N SER A 168 -7.70 8.54 4.57
CA SER A 168 -8.25 9.39 3.52
C SER A 168 -7.67 10.79 3.59
N PHE A 169 -7.76 11.56 2.52
CA PHE A 169 -7.33 12.95 2.50
C PHE A 169 -8.10 13.76 1.45
N GLY A 170 -8.21 15.06 1.68
CA GLY A 170 -8.66 16.03 0.70
C GLY A 170 -7.56 17.04 0.44
N TYR A 171 -7.16 17.22 -0.82
CA TYR A 171 -6.08 18.12 -1.24
C TYR A 171 -6.57 19.15 -2.25
N HIS A 172 -6.21 20.41 -2.02
CA HIS A 172 -6.53 21.57 -2.87
C HIS A 172 -5.34 21.86 -3.79
N PHE A 173 -5.34 21.29 -4.99
CA PHE A 173 -4.29 21.50 -5.97
C PHE A 173 -4.46 22.82 -6.70
N THR A 174 -3.41 23.63 -6.76
CA THR A 174 -3.33 24.89 -7.52
C THR A 174 -2.27 24.75 -8.60
N PRO A 175 -2.65 24.67 -9.89
CA PRO A 175 -1.66 24.53 -10.96
C PRO A 175 -0.73 25.75 -11.03
N PRO A 176 0.59 25.57 -11.26
CA PRO A 176 1.55 26.69 -11.30
C PRO A 176 1.24 27.74 -12.40
N TYR A 177 0.60 27.31 -13.47
CA TYR A 177 0.25 28.17 -14.63
C TYR A 177 -1.08 28.90 -14.47
N ASN A 178 -1.90 28.53 -13.49
CA ASN A 178 -3.18 29.19 -13.19
C ASN A 178 -3.43 29.17 -11.68
N THR A 179 -2.98 30.18 -10.97
CA THR A 179 -3.09 30.28 -9.52
C THR A 179 -4.51 30.60 -9.00
N GLU A 180 -5.44 30.95 -9.91
CA GLU A 180 -6.84 31.16 -9.57
C GLU A 180 -7.65 29.86 -9.66
N CYS A 181 -7.11 28.84 -10.30
CA CYS A 181 -7.72 27.51 -10.39
C CYS A 181 -7.40 26.72 -9.13
N ILE A 182 -8.42 26.18 -8.46
CA ILE A 182 -8.30 25.22 -7.39
C ILE A 182 -9.01 23.95 -7.83
N ALA A 183 -8.29 22.85 -7.89
CA ALA A 183 -8.84 21.54 -8.18
C ALA A 183 -8.86 20.71 -6.88
N ASP A 184 -10.05 20.36 -6.42
CA ASP A 184 -10.26 19.56 -5.23
C ASP A 184 -10.11 18.07 -5.54
N TRP A 185 -9.20 17.41 -4.84
CA TRP A 185 -8.95 16.00 -4.97
C TRP A 185 -9.17 15.29 -3.63
N ASN A 186 -10.26 14.55 -3.53
CA ASN A 186 -10.62 13.79 -2.33
C ASN A 186 -10.35 12.31 -2.56
N VAL A 187 -9.45 11.74 -1.78
CA VAL A 187 -9.09 10.32 -1.83
C VAL A 187 -9.64 9.63 -0.60
N HIS A 188 -10.42 8.60 -0.83
CA HIS A 188 -10.95 7.76 0.23
C HIS A 188 -10.20 6.42 0.26
N PHE A 189 -9.59 6.13 1.41
CA PHE A 189 -8.99 4.84 1.71
C PHE A 189 -9.82 4.13 2.79
N ASP A 190 -10.43 3.03 2.42
CA ASP A 190 -11.14 2.16 3.35
C ASP A 190 -10.12 1.42 4.23
N PHE A 191 -10.17 1.61 5.54
CA PHE A 191 -9.22 1.04 6.49
C PHE A 191 -9.07 -0.49 6.34
N ASP A 192 -10.18 -1.21 6.23
CA ASP A 192 -10.23 -2.66 6.08
C ASP A 192 -10.20 -3.12 4.61
N ALA A 193 -9.67 -2.25 3.73
CA ALA A 193 -9.65 -2.54 2.30
C ALA A 193 -8.97 -3.88 1.99
N LYS A 194 -9.66 -4.69 1.21
CA LYS A 194 -9.08 -5.90 0.62
C LYS A 194 -7.96 -5.52 -0.37
N LYS A 195 -7.04 -6.45 -0.66
CA LYS A 195 -5.86 -6.22 -1.48
C LYS A 195 -6.13 -5.49 -2.81
N TYR A 196 -7.25 -5.78 -3.48
CA TYR A 196 -7.60 -5.17 -4.76
C TYR A 196 -8.19 -3.74 -4.66
N LYS A 197 -8.37 -3.21 -3.44
CA LYS A 197 -8.86 -1.85 -3.18
C LYS A 197 -7.78 -0.90 -2.67
N ARG A 198 -6.52 -1.33 -2.57
CA ARG A 198 -5.43 -0.56 -1.94
C ARG A 198 -4.63 0.29 -2.91
N VAL A 199 -4.98 0.26 -4.19
CA VAL A 199 -4.33 1.07 -5.23
C VAL A 199 -5.32 2.11 -5.74
N VAL A 200 -4.91 3.37 -5.74
CA VAL A 200 -5.61 4.50 -6.37
C VAL A 200 -4.81 4.95 -7.56
N ALA A 201 -5.42 4.94 -8.74
CA ALA A 201 -4.80 5.38 -9.98
C ALA A 201 -5.28 6.79 -10.36
N ILE A 202 -4.37 7.60 -10.92
CA ILE A 202 -4.66 8.90 -11.49
C ILE A 202 -4.31 8.84 -12.96
N ILE A 203 -5.33 8.87 -13.82
CA ILE A 203 -5.14 8.80 -15.26
C ILE A 203 -5.46 10.14 -15.92
N GLY A 204 -4.84 10.43 -17.04
CA GLY A 204 -5.06 11.62 -17.83
C GLY A 204 -3.98 11.76 -18.89
N GLU A 205 -4.16 12.71 -19.82
CA GLU A 205 -3.21 12.98 -20.90
C GLU A 205 -1.83 13.39 -20.39
N ASN A 206 -0.83 13.31 -21.28
CA ASN A 206 0.52 13.79 -21.00
C ASN A 206 0.52 15.31 -20.76
N GLY A 207 1.24 15.77 -19.74
CA GLY A 207 1.35 17.20 -19.43
C GLY A 207 0.15 17.81 -18.71
N VAL A 208 -0.87 17.02 -18.32
CA VAL A 208 -2.02 17.54 -17.56
C VAL A 208 -1.63 17.92 -16.12
N GLY A 209 -0.52 17.43 -15.60
CA GLY A 209 0.02 17.80 -14.29
C GLY A 209 -0.09 16.74 -13.20
N LYS A 210 -0.28 15.45 -13.53
CA LYS A 210 -0.39 14.36 -12.53
C LYS A 210 0.81 14.30 -11.57
N THR A 211 2.02 14.19 -12.12
CA THR A 211 3.28 14.17 -11.34
C THR A 211 3.45 15.47 -10.53
N GLN A 212 3.12 16.63 -11.13
CA GLN A 212 3.19 17.93 -10.45
C GLN A 212 2.26 17.98 -9.24
N MET A 213 1.01 17.57 -9.42
CA MET A 213 0.03 17.55 -8.33
C MET A 213 0.48 16.67 -7.16
N LEU A 214 0.98 15.45 -7.44
CA LEU A 214 1.47 14.55 -6.39
C LEU A 214 2.72 15.11 -5.71
N SER A 215 3.65 15.68 -6.46
CA SER A 215 4.86 16.25 -5.88
C SER A 215 4.56 17.49 -5.03
N ASP A 216 3.61 18.34 -5.44
CA ASP A 216 3.16 19.48 -4.65
C ASP A 216 2.43 19.03 -3.38
N MET A 217 1.54 18.02 -3.47
CA MET A 217 0.88 17.42 -2.31
C MET A 217 1.90 16.90 -1.29
N LEU A 218 2.90 16.14 -1.74
CA LEU A 218 3.93 15.60 -0.84
C LEU A 218 4.79 16.72 -0.23
N ARG A 219 5.09 17.78 -0.98
CA ARG A 219 5.79 18.95 -0.46
C ARG A 219 4.95 19.65 0.60
N ASP A 220 3.68 19.93 0.32
CA ASP A 220 2.77 20.57 1.25
C ASP A 220 2.57 19.76 2.55
N LEU A 221 2.53 18.39 2.45
CA LEU A 221 2.55 17.50 3.62
C LEU A 221 3.82 17.67 4.46
N THR A 222 4.99 17.73 3.81
CA THR A 222 6.29 17.83 4.50
C THR A 222 6.59 19.23 5.05
N GLU A 223 6.02 20.27 4.47
CA GLU A 223 6.16 21.66 4.91
C GLU A 223 5.06 22.09 5.89
N ASN A 224 4.11 21.19 6.22
CA ASN A 224 2.95 21.46 7.09
C ASN A 224 2.04 22.60 6.59
N ASN A 225 1.81 22.65 5.27
CA ASN A 225 0.89 23.61 4.64
C ASN A 225 -0.57 23.14 4.84
N ASP A 226 -1.08 23.28 6.05
CA ASP A 226 -2.39 22.73 6.47
C ASP A 226 -3.55 23.29 5.66
N ASP A 227 -3.47 24.54 5.23
CA ASP A 227 -4.50 25.23 4.41
C ASP A 227 -4.76 24.55 3.05
N LYS A 228 -3.83 23.67 2.60
CA LYS A 228 -3.96 22.91 1.36
C LYS A 228 -4.74 21.60 1.53
N PHE A 229 -5.08 21.24 2.76
CA PHE A 229 -5.76 19.99 3.05
C PHE A 229 -7.07 20.23 3.79
N THR A 230 -8.14 19.56 3.36
CA THR A 230 -9.37 19.46 4.16
C THR A 230 -9.11 18.58 5.39
N HIS A 231 -8.41 17.47 5.18
CA HIS A 231 -7.87 16.58 6.22
C HIS A 231 -6.64 15.88 5.67
N LYS A 232 -5.70 15.56 6.55
CA LYS A 232 -4.42 14.91 6.20
C LYS A 232 -4.48 13.41 6.49
N PRO A 233 -3.82 12.56 5.67
CA PRO A 233 -3.78 11.13 5.95
C PRO A 233 -2.84 10.81 7.11
N LEU A 234 -3.15 9.80 7.92
CA LEU A 234 -2.23 9.22 8.91
C LEU A 234 -1.24 8.22 8.30
N LEU A 235 -0.99 8.29 6.99
CA LEU A 235 -0.02 7.48 6.27
C LEU A 235 1.34 8.20 6.24
N ARG A 236 2.05 8.20 7.37
CA ARG A 236 3.25 9.04 7.58
C ARG A 236 4.51 8.54 6.91
N ASN A 237 4.61 7.25 6.63
CA ASN A 237 5.70 6.68 5.87
C ASN A 237 5.35 6.71 4.38
N ILE A 238 5.98 7.61 3.66
CA ILE A 238 5.72 7.81 2.23
C ILE A 238 6.93 7.31 1.44
N LEU A 239 6.69 6.29 0.63
CA LEU A 239 7.68 5.72 -0.28
C LEU A 239 7.36 6.16 -1.71
N VAL A 240 8.26 6.91 -2.32
CA VAL A 240 8.12 7.37 -3.72
C VAL A 240 9.10 6.60 -4.60
N LEU A 241 8.59 5.95 -5.63
CA LEU A 241 9.37 5.25 -6.66
C LEU A 241 9.14 5.93 -8.01
N CYS A 242 10.20 6.42 -8.61
CA CYS A 242 10.16 7.25 -9.81
C CYS A 242 10.94 6.63 -10.94
N SER A 243 10.37 6.65 -12.14
CA SER A 243 10.99 6.12 -13.36
C SER A 243 11.79 7.15 -14.16
N SER A 244 11.85 8.42 -13.71
CA SER A 244 12.53 9.53 -14.38
C SER A 244 13.66 10.11 -13.54
N GLU A 245 14.80 10.46 -14.19
CA GLU A 245 15.88 11.20 -13.55
C GLU A 245 15.55 12.69 -13.29
N PHE A 246 14.62 13.25 -14.08
CA PHE A 246 14.13 14.64 -13.94
C PHE A 246 12.89 14.69 -13.04
N ASP A 247 13.06 14.26 -11.80
CA ASP A 247 11.94 14.00 -10.95
C ASP A 247 11.58 15.19 -10.06
N ALA A 248 10.32 15.61 -10.14
CA ALA A 248 9.74 16.64 -9.29
C ALA A 248 9.83 16.27 -7.79
N TYR A 249 9.92 14.98 -7.47
CA TYR A 249 9.99 14.48 -6.10
C TYR A 249 11.37 14.62 -5.44
N GLN A 250 12.47 14.78 -6.21
CA GLN A 250 13.81 14.93 -5.64
C GLN A 250 13.99 16.20 -4.80
N THR A 251 13.13 17.19 -5.01
CA THR A 251 13.15 18.44 -4.25
C THR A 251 12.50 18.35 -2.88
N ILE A 252 11.76 17.27 -2.61
CA ILE A 252 11.06 17.08 -1.34
C ILE A 252 12.07 16.73 -0.26
N LYS A 253 12.37 17.68 0.61
CA LYS A 253 13.30 17.51 1.72
C LYS A 253 12.57 16.95 2.94
N LYS A 254 13.29 16.19 3.78
CA LYS A 254 12.85 15.93 5.15
C LYS A 254 12.68 17.28 5.87
N GLY A 255 11.44 17.74 5.99
CA GLY A 255 11.08 18.92 6.77
C GLY A 255 10.97 18.59 8.28
N ASN A 256 10.53 19.55 9.07
CA ASN A 256 10.13 19.34 10.48
C ASN A 256 8.72 18.70 10.60
N SER A 257 8.30 17.95 9.59
CA SER A 257 6.97 17.34 9.55
C SER A 257 6.98 15.95 10.17
N ASN A 258 5.79 15.48 10.52
CA ASN A 258 5.57 14.11 10.97
C ASN A 258 5.62 13.08 9.81
N TYR A 259 5.80 13.53 8.56
CA TYR A 259 5.87 12.67 7.37
C TYR A 259 7.30 12.31 7.02
N ASN A 260 7.57 11.01 6.89
CA ASN A 260 8.88 10.49 6.49
C ASN A 260 8.82 10.12 5.01
N VAL A 261 9.35 10.96 4.13
CA VAL A 261 9.36 10.72 2.69
C VAL A 261 10.69 10.13 2.27
N ARG A 262 10.65 9.00 1.57
CA ARG A 262 11.80 8.36 0.95
C ARG A 262 11.60 8.27 -0.57
N ASN A 263 12.47 8.94 -1.30
CA ASN A 263 12.48 8.92 -2.77
C ASN A 263 13.53 7.93 -3.27
N LEU A 264 13.14 7.07 -4.20
CA LEU A 264 14.00 6.09 -4.85
C LEU A 264 13.81 6.16 -6.37
N SER A 265 14.91 6.36 -7.08
CA SER A 265 14.93 6.24 -8.54
C SER A 265 15.01 4.75 -8.91
N VAL A 266 14.12 4.31 -9.78
CA VAL A 266 14.15 2.97 -10.39
C VAL A 266 14.79 2.97 -11.76
N VAL A 267 15.41 4.10 -12.15
CA VAL A 267 16.20 4.21 -13.38
C VAL A 267 17.41 3.29 -13.33
N GLN A 268 17.61 2.54 -14.40
CA GLN A 268 18.74 1.60 -14.54
C GLN A 268 20.01 2.36 -14.96
N ASP A 269 20.99 2.36 -14.08
CA ASP A 269 22.28 3.01 -14.26
C ASP A 269 23.43 2.13 -13.70
N ASP A 270 24.66 2.62 -13.76
CA ASP A 270 25.85 1.91 -13.24
C ASP A 270 25.76 1.63 -11.73
N SER A 271 24.92 2.35 -10.99
CA SER A 271 24.70 2.17 -9.55
C SER A 271 23.58 1.17 -9.20
N THR A 272 22.90 0.62 -10.19
CA THR A 272 21.72 -0.27 -9.99
C THR A 272 22.04 -1.46 -9.08
N VAL A 273 23.18 -2.11 -9.27
CA VAL A 273 23.61 -3.24 -8.43
C VAL A 273 23.79 -2.81 -6.97
N ASP A 274 24.38 -1.64 -6.74
CA ASP A 274 24.64 -1.14 -5.39
C ASP A 274 23.34 -0.74 -4.69
N LYS A 275 22.44 -0.06 -5.38
CA LYS A 275 21.10 0.29 -4.88
C LYS A 275 20.30 -0.97 -4.51
N LEU A 276 20.30 -1.97 -5.38
CA LEU A 276 19.64 -3.25 -5.11
C LEU A 276 20.30 -4.01 -3.95
N ALA A 277 21.63 -4.02 -3.88
CA ALA A 277 22.35 -4.67 -2.78
C ALA A 277 22.05 -4.02 -1.43
N GLU A 278 21.93 -2.70 -1.37
CA GLU A 278 21.51 -1.97 -0.17
C GLU A 278 20.08 -2.33 0.22
N SER A 279 19.17 -2.34 -0.74
CA SER A 279 17.76 -2.70 -0.49
C SER A 279 17.61 -4.14 -0.01
N VAL A 280 18.30 -5.12 -0.61
CA VAL A 280 18.27 -6.50 -0.15
C VAL A 280 18.85 -6.63 1.27
N LYS A 281 19.95 -5.92 1.60
CA LYS A 281 20.48 -5.90 2.96
C LYS A 281 19.47 -5.32 3.95
N THR A 282 18.76 -4.27 3.56
CA THR A 282 17.67 -3.71 4.37
C THR A 282 16.58 -4.73 4.62
N ILE A 283 16.12 -5.46 3.58
CA ILE A 283 15.11 -6.53 3.71
C ILE A 283 15.56 -7.60 4.72
N LEU A 284 16.83 -8.04 4.65
CA LEU A 284 17.39 -9.08 5.53
C LEU A 284 17.46 -8.68 7.01
N GLN A 285 17.43 -7.38 7.30
CA GLN A 285 17.47 -6.86 8.67
C GLN A 285 16.07 -6.66 9.26
N ARG A 286 15.03 -6.75 8.43
CA ARG A 286 13.66 -6.41 8.83
C ARG A 286 12.86 -7.63 9.22
N GLU A 287 12.19 -7.46 10.32
CA GLU A 287 11.06 -8.26 10.75
C GLU A 287 9.91 -7.29 11.02
N THR A 288 8.70 -7.65 10.67
CA THR A 288 7.53 -6.79 10.87
C THR A 288 6.34 -7.58 11.36
N PHE A 289 5.43 -6.90 12.06
CA PHE A 289 4.15 -7.47 12.47
C PHE A 289 3.12 -7.26 11.36
N LEU A 290 2.37 -8.29 11.07
CA LEU A 290 1.23 -8.22 10.14
C LEU A 290 0.00 -7.66 10.86
N ALA A 291 -1.00 -7.24 10.09
CA ALA A 291 -2.28 -6.74 10.60
C ALA A 291 -3.02 -7.74 11.53
N HIS A 292 -2.67 -9.03 11.47
CA HIS A 292 -3.24 -10.10 12.28
C HIS A 292 -2.33 -10.57 13.42
N GLY A 293 -1.34 -9.77 13.79
CA GLY A 293 -0.44 -10.10 14.90
C GLY A 293 0.65 -11.13 14.60
N ASP A 294 0.76 -11.58 13.34
CA ASP A 294 1.84 -12.48 12.93
C ASP A 294 3.14 -11.73 12.69
N MET A 295 4.24 -12.33 13.12
CA MET A 295 5.54 -11.84 12.73
C MET A 295 5.97 -12.45 11.42
N LEU A 296 6.36 -11.59 10.49
CA LEU A 296 6.89 -11.98 9.19
C LEU A 296 8.35 -11.53 9.08
N ALA A 297 9.22 -12.46 8.75
CA ALA A 297 10.52 -12.10 8.22
C ALA A 297 10.30 -11.57 6.78
N VAL A 298 10.50 -10.28 6.58
CA VAL A 298 10.23 -9.60 5.30
C VAL A 298 10.99 -10.27 4.15
N TRP A 299 12.20 -10.79 4.41
CA TRP A 299 12.99 -11.50 3.41
C TRP A 299 12.37 -12.82 2.94
N GLN A 300 11.61 -13.54 3.79
CA GLN A 300 10.91 -14.77 3.37
C GLN A 300 9.82 -14.45 2.37
N HIS A 301 8.99 -13.46 2.69
CA HIS A 301 7.93 -12.99 1.80
C HIS A 301 8.49 -12.40 0.50
N TYR A 302 9.56 -11.61 0.57
CA TYR A 302 10.28 -11.10 -0.59
C TYR A 302 10.75 -12.21 -1.54
N MET A 303 11.38 -13.27 -1.01
CA MET A 303 11.84 -14.39 -1.84
C MET A 303 10.69 -15.18 -2.45
N GLU A 304 9.58 -15.32 -1.73
CA GLU A 304 8.35 -15.95 -2.25
C GLU A 304 7.77 -15.15 -3.42
N LEU A 305 7.61 -13.84 -3.26
CA LEU A 305 7.16 -12.96 -4.32
C LEU A 305 8.07 -13.03 -5.55
N LEU A 306 9.37 -12.98 -5.38
CA LEU A 306 10.32 -13.08 -6.50
C LEU A 306 10.22 -14.42 -7.23
N ARG A 307 10.11 -15.55 -6.52
CA ARG A 307 9.93 -16.87 -7.16
C ARG A 307 8.65 -16.93 -7.97
N ASN A 308 7.56 -16.38 -7.44
CA ASN A 308 6.27 -16.36 -8.14
C ASN A 308 6.30 -15.53 -9.41
N GLN A 309 7.05 -14.42 -9.44
CA GLN A 309 7.04 -13.44 -10.54
C GLN A 309 8.19 -13.63 -11.53
N ILE A 310 9.37 -13.99 -11.06
CA ILE A 310 10.59 -14.10 -11.88
C ILE A 310 10.95 -15.57 -12.13
N GLY A 311 10.56 -16.47 -11.22
CA GLY A 311 10.82 -17.88 -11.29
C GLY A 311 12.08 -18.32 -10.53
N GLU A 312 12.50 -19.57 -10.76
CA GLU A 312 13.63 -20.19 -10.06
C GLU A 312 15.01 -19.58 -10.43
N GLU A 313 15.05 -18.69 -11.43
CA GLU A 313 16.28 -18.01 -11.85
C GLU A 313 16.91 -17.17 -10.74
N ILE A 314 16.11 -16.74 -9.76
CA ILE A 314 16.60 -16.02 -8.57
C ILE A 314 17.26 -16.93 -7.52
N GLY A 315 17.31 -18.25 -7.77
CA GLY A 315 18.00 -19.18 -6.89
C GLY A 315 19.41 -18.68 -6.52
N ASP A 316 19.83 -18.92 -5.28
CA ASP A 316 21.11 -18.52 -4.71
C ASP A 316 21.31 -16.98 -4.56
N LEU A 317 20.25 -16.17 -4.72
CA LEU A 317 20.32 -14.74 -4.39
C LEU A 317 20.64 -14.53 -2.90
N LEU A 318 20.06 -15.37 -2.04
CA LEU A 318 20.37 -15.40 -0.62
C LEU A 318 21.05 -16.73 -0.26
N ILE A 319 22.10 -16.63 0.52
CA ILE A 319 22.83 -17.78 1.07
C ILE A 319 22.53 -17.85 2.57
N VAL A 320 22.02 -19.00 3.02
CA VAL A 320 21.85 -19.26 4.46
C VAL A 320 23.15 -19.90 4.96
N PRO A 321 23.91 -19.26 5.87
CA PRO A 321 25.09 -19.85 6.47
C PRO A 321 24.72 -21.16 7.24
N SER A 322 25.69 -22.04 7.39
CA SER A 322 25.50 -23.26 8.20
C SER A 322 25.24 -22.89 9.67
N GLU A 323 24.35 -23.65 10.30
CA GLU A 323 24.12 -23.54 11.74
C GLU A 323 25.39 -23.83 12.52
N THR A 324 25.67 -23.03 13.55
CA THR A 324 26.78 -23.23 14.47
C THR A 324 26.25 -23.17 15.91
N GLU A 325 27.01 -23.71 16.89
CA GLU A 325 26.62 -23.62 18.33
C GLU A 325 26.47 -22.17 18.80
N GLU A 326 27.24 -21.22 18.20
CA GLU A 326 27.16 -19.78 18.51
C GLU A 326 25.99 -19.08 17.80
N HIS A 327 25.58 -19.61 16.64
CA HIS A 327 24.47 -19.06 15.84
C HIS A 327 23.53 -20.18 15.38
N PRO A 328 22.61 -20.64 16.26
CA PRO A 328 21.68 -21.72 15.95
C PRO A 328 20.63 -21.34 14.88
N TYR A 329 20.42 -20.02 14.64
CA TYR A 329 19.50 -19.50 13.64
C TYR A 329 20.21 -18.45 12.77
N PRO A 330 21.08 -18.86 11.85
CA PRO A 330 21.83 -17.92 11.01
C PRO A 330 20.90 -17.18 10.06
N LYS A 331 21.01 -15.84 10.02
CA LYS A 331 20.27 -15.03 9.07
C LYS A 331 20.84 -15.19 7.66
N PRO A 332 19.99 -15.19 6.61
CA PRO A 332 20.46 -15.21 5.24
C PRO A 332 21.35 -14.01 4.92
N GLN A 333 22.26 -14.21 3.98
CA GLN A 333 23.17 -13.18 3.50
C GLN A 333 23.00 -12.99 2.00
N LEU A 334 23.19 -11.77 1.52
CA LEU A 334 23.14 -11.48 0.09
C LEU A 334 24.32 -12.11 -0.66
N ASN A 335 24.04 -12.90 -1.69
CA ASN A 335 25.02 -13.34 -2.67
C ASN A 335 25.24 -12.24 -3.74
N ARG A 336 26.17 -11.30 -3.47
CA ARG A 336 26.40 -10.18 -4.37
C ARG A 336 26.81 -10.63 -5.79
N LYS A 337 27.59 -11.70 -5.93
CA LYS A 337 27.99 -12.23 -7.24
C LYS A 337 26.77 -12.71 -8.05
N ARG A 338 25.81 -13.36 -7.37
CA ARG A 338 24.56 -13.78 -8.01
C ARG A 338 23.70 -12.59 -8.41
N LEU A 339 23.60 -11.56 -7.57
CA LEU A 339 22.90 -10.32 -7.90
C LEU A 339 23.49 -9.65 -9.16
N GLU A 340 24.82 -9.53 -9.26
CA GLU A 340 25.49 -8.98 -10.44
C GLU A 340 25.22 -9.80 -11.71
N GLN A 341 25.13 -11.13 -11.59
CA GLN A 341 24.76 -12.01 -12.69
C GLN A 341 23.31 -11.79 -13.14
N LEU A 342 22.37 -11.76 -12.19
CA LEU A 342 20.95 -11.53 -12.47
C LEU A 342 20.72 -10.20 -13.18
N VAL A 343 21.33 -9.12 -12.69
CA VAL A 343 21.21 -7.78 -13.31
C VAL A 343 21.69 -7.79 -14.77
N LYS A 344 22.71 -8.60 -15.09
CA LYS A 344 23.22 -8.74 -16.48
C LYS A 344 22.36 -9.67 -17.35
N GLN A 345 21.69 -10.64 -16.76
CA GLN A 345 20.91 -11.67 -17.48
C GLN A 345 19.46 -11.23 -17.73
N PHE A 346 18.91 -10.40 -16.85
CA PHE A 346 17.53 -9.94 -16.98
C PHE A 346 17.34 -9.05 -18.21
N SER A 347 16.19 -9.21 -18.86
CA SER A 347 15.70 -8.18 -19.78
C SER A 347 15.41 -6.88 -19.01
N THR A 348 15.35 -5.75 -19.72
CA THR A 348 15.04 -4.45 -19.12
C THR A 348 13.76 -4.51 -18.27
N GLY A 349 12.70 -5.15 -18.79
CA GLY A 349 11.44 -5.28 -18.05
C GLY A 349 11.54 -6.19 -16.81
N GLN A 350 12.27 -7.30 -16.88
CA GLN A 350 12.51 -8.17 -15.71
C GLN A 350 13.33 -7.44 -14.64
N LEU A 351 14.36 -6.69 -15.05
CA LEU A 351 15.16 -5.90 -14.13
C LEU A 351 14.32 -4.80 -13.47
N GLN A 352 13.45 -4.15 -14.24
CA GLN A 352 12.52 -3.14 -13.72
C GLN A 352 11.58 -3.75 -12.67
N LEU A 353 10.95 -4.89 -12.98
CA LEU A 353 10.08 -5.60 -12.05
C LEU A 353 10.83 -6.00 -10.77
N PHE A 354 12.02 -6.58 -10.92
CA PHE A 354 12.88 -6.97 -9.80
C PHE A 354 13.24 -5.76 -8.93
N THR A 355 13.58 -4.62 -9.54
CA THR A 355 13.92 -3.37 -8.84
C THR A 355 12.72 -2.84 -8.06
N LEU A 356 11.55 -2.74 -8.68
CA LEU A 356 10.32 -2.27 -8.04
C LEU A 356 9.95 -3.12 -6.82
N ILE A 357 9.87 -4.45 -6.97
CA ILE A 357 9.56 -5.37 -5.87
C ILE A 357 10.59 -5.23 -4.75
N THR A 358 11.89 -5.21 -5.08
CA THR A 358 12.97 -5.12 -4.10
C THR A 358 12.90 -3.81 -3.31
N HIS A 359 12.67 -2.67 -3.98
CA HIS A 359 12.57 -1.39 -3.30
C HIS A 359 11.31 -1.27 -2.44
N VAL A 360 10.16 -1.72 -2.93
CA VAL A 360 8.94 -1.75 -2.11
C VAL A 360 9.16 -2.61 -0.86
N CYS A 361 9.62 -3.85 -1.00
CA CYS A 361 9.88 -4.73 0.15
C CYS A 361 10.91 -4.15 1.14
N ALA A 362 11.93 -3.44 0.64
CA ALA A 362 12.96 -2.87 1.48
C ALA A 362 12.45 -1.74 2.38
N TYR A 363 11.52 -0.92 1.89
CA TYR A 363 11.22 0.37 2.50
C TYR A 363 9.74 0.60 2.85
N ILE A 364 8.84 -0.30 2.46
CA ILE A 364 7.44 -0.23 2.92
C ILE A 364 7.38 -0.51 4.43
N HIS A 365 6.63 0.26 5.17
CA HIS A 365 6.33 0.09 6.58
C HIS A 365 4.83 -0.16 6.77
N LEU A 366 4.41 -0.46 8.00
CA LEU A 366 3.00 -0.51 8.32
C LEU A 366 2.37 0.87 8.05
N ASN A 367 1.17 0.86 7.46
CA ASN A 367 0.40 2.07 7.15
C ASN A 367 1.19 3.09 6.29
N SER A 368 1.91 2.60 5.27
CA SER A 368 2.64 3.45 4.34
C SER A 368 1.77 3.93 3.18
N LEU A 369 2.11 5.09 2.64
CA LEU A 369 1.67 5.54 1.32
C LEU A 369 2.78 5.30 0.30
N VAL A 370 2.53 4.46 -0.69
CA VAL A 370 3.47 4.18 -1.78
C VAL A 370 3.05 4.98 -3.01
N VAL A 371 3.91 5.87 -3.48
CA VAL A 371 3.69 6.64 -4.71
C VAL A 371 4.55 6.02 -5.81
N LEU A 372 3.92 5.56 -6.88
CA LEU A 372 4.57 4.89 -8.01
C LEU A 372 4.30 5.70 -9.27
N ASP A 373 5.27 6.52 -9.68
CA ASP A 373 5.10 7.37 -10.85
C ASP A 373 5.40 6.59 -12.14
N GLU A 374 4.36 6.33 -12.92
CA GLU A 374 4.39 5.59 -14.18
C GLU A 374 5.16 4.26 -14.08
N PRO A 375 4.78 3.35 -13.15
CA PRO A 375 5.52 2.10 -12.92
C PRO A 375 5.53 1.17 -14.13
N GLU A 376 4.61 1.36 -15.09
CA GLU A 376 4.50 0.60 -16.32
C GLU A 376 5.60 0.90 -17.33
N ILE A 377 6.35 1.99 -17.18
CA ILE A 377 7.45 2.33 -18.07
C ILE A 377 8.48 1.19 -18.07
N HIS A 378 8.85 0.74 -19.27
CA HIS A 378 9.74 -0.40 -19.51
C HIS A 378 9.18 -1.78 -19.12
N LEU A 379 7.97 -1.89 -18.58
CA LEU A 379 7.33 -3.18 -18.31
C LEU A 379 6.55 -3.68 -19.53
N HIS A 380 6.77 -4.95 -19.88
CA HIS A 380 5.86 -5.63 -20.82
C HIS A 380 4.46 -5.75 -20.19
N PRO A 381 3.35 -5.70 -20.96
CA PRO A 381 1.98 -5.79 -20.43
C PRO A 381 1.74 -6.88 -19.38
N ARG A 382 2.31 -8.07 -19.59
CA ARG A 382 2.25 -9.16 -18.62
C ARG A 382 2.92 -8.79 -17.28
N LEU A 383 4.11 -8.15 -17.36
CA LEU A 383 4.86 -7.78 -16.14
C LEU A 383 4.17 -6.66 -15.36
N VAL A 384 3.35 -5.83 -16.02
CA VAL A 384 2.49 -4.84 -15.33
C VAL A 384 1.49 -5.57 -14.44
N THR A 385 0.75 -6.54 -14.97
CA THR A 385 -0.21 -7.34 -14.19
C THR A 385 0.48 -8.11 -13.06
N ASP A 386 1.63 -8.74 -13.34
CA ASP A 386 2.42 -9.46 -12.35
C ASP A 386 2.86 -8.51 -11.21
N PHE A 387 3.32 -7.30 -11.54
CA PHE A 387 3.71 -6.28 -10.56
C PHE A 387 2.53 -5.83 -9.68
N PHE A 388 1.37 -5.52 -10.26
CA PHE A 388 0.19 -5.09 -9.49
C PHE A 388 -0.36 -6.20 -8.59
N SER A 389 -0.27 -7.45 -9.01
CA SER A 389 -0.58 -8.60 -8.16
C SER A 389 0.33 -8.66 -6.93
N CYS A 390 1.64 -8.50 -7.13
CA CYS A 390 2.63 -8.47 -6.07
C CYS A 390 2.44 -7.23 -5.16
N LEU A 391 2.24 -6.05 -5.74
CA LEU A 391 2.00 -4.81 -5.01
C LEU A 391 0.75 -4.94 -4.12
N GLY A 392 -0.33 -5.51 -4.63
CA GLY A 392 -1.55 -5.74 -3.86
C GLY A 392 -1.34 -6.63 -2.63
N GLU A 393 -0.53 -7.68 -2.75
CA GLU A 393 -0.13 -8.53 -1.62
C GLU A 393 0.67 -7.72 -0.58
N LEU A 394 1.70 -6.98 -1.02
CA LEU A 394 2.53 -6.18 -0.13
C LEU A 394 1.72 -5.09 0.59
N LEU A 395 0.89 -4.35 -0.14
CA LEU A 395 0.04 -3.31 0.44
C LEU A 395 -0.94 -3.89 1.46
N PHE A 396 -1.48 -5.08 1.18
CA PHE A 396 -2.37 -5.76 2.12
C PHE A 396 -1.64 -6.20 3.39
N TYR A 397 -0.47 -6.84 3.27
CA TYR A 397 0.31 -7.28 4.41
C TYR A 397 0.76 -6.13 5.33
N PHE A 398 1.11 -4.98 4.73
CA PHE A 398 1.56 -3.82 5.49
C PHE A 398 0.45 -2.82 5.83
N GLY A 399 -0.83 -3.13 5.60
CA GLY A 399 -1.92 -2.19 5.84
C GLY A 399 -1.79 -0.89 5.04
N SER A 400 -1.06 -0.91 3.92
CA SER A 400 -0.58 0.25 3.16
C SER A 400 -1.43 0.51 1.94
N TYR A 401 -1.24 1.68 1.31
CA TYR A 401 -1.95 2.10 0.10
C TYR A 401 -0.98 2.63 -0.94
N ALA A 402 -1.41 2.63 -2.21
CA ALA A 402 -0.61 3.19 -3.30
C ALA A 402 -1.38 4.25 -4.09
N LEU A 403 -0.65 5.31 -4.50
CA LEU A 403 -1.07 6.29 -5.50
C LEU A 403 -0.24 6.07 -6.77
N VAL A 404 -0.92 5.91 -7.90
CA VAL A 404 -0.28 5.56 -9.16
C VAL A 404 -0.74 6.52 -10.27
N PRO A 405 0.01 7.61 -10.51
CA PRO A 405 -0.17 8.35 -11.75
C PRO A 405 0.28 7.48 -12.92
N THR A 406 -0.55 7.40 -13.95
CA THR A 406 -0.34 6.50 -15.09
C THR A 406 -0.93 7.06 -16.37
N HIS A 407 -0.41 6.58 -17.50
CA HIS A 407 -1.00 6.74 -18.83
C HIS A 407 -1.50 5.40 -19.38
N SER A 408 -1.41 4.33 -18.61
CA SER A 408 -1.68 2.98 -19.09
C SER A 408 -3.08 2.50 -18.74
N PRO A 409 -3.90 2.16 -19.71
CA PRO A 409 -5.17 1.45 -19.47
C PRO A 409 -4.98 0.10 -18.78
N LEU A 410 -3.81 -0.53 -18.94
CA LEU A 410 -3.48 -1.76 -18.22
C LEU A 410 -3.46 -1.55 -16.71
N VAL A 411 -2.93 -0.42 -16.25
CA VAL A 411 -2.87 -0.10 -14.81
C VAL A 411 -4.28 0.12 -14.27
N ILE A 412 -5.10 0.93 -14.93
CA ILE A 412 -6.47 1.21 -14.45
C ILE A 412 -7.38 -0.02 -14.51
N ARG A 413 -7.08 -0.98 -15.39
CA ARG A 413 -7.78 -2.27 -15.45
C ARG A 413 -7.60 -3.11 -14.19
N GLU A 414 -6.47 -2.93 -13.49
CA GLU A 414 -6.17 -3.60 -12.21
C GLU A 414 -6.80 -2.86 -11.01
N CYS A 415 -7.36 -1.64 -11.22
CA CYS A 415 -7.94 -0.82 -10.17
C CYS A 415 -9.47 -0.85 -10.18
N VAL A 416 -10.09 -0.86 -8.99
CA VAL A 416 -11.56 -0.79 -8.86
C VAL A 416 -12.08 0.60 -9.23
N ASN A 417 -13.31 0.70 -9.70
CA ASN A 417 -13.89 1.93 -10.23
C ASN A 417 -13.84 3.14 -9.28
N GLY A 418 -14.07 2.91 -7.98
CA GLY A 418 -14.01 3.96 -6.96
C GLY A 418 -12.59 4.47 -6.64
N ASN A 419 -11.55 3.86 -7.23
CA ASN A 419 -10.15 4.16 -6.98
C ASN A 419 -9.43 4.69 -8.25
N VAL A 420 -10.16 5.07 -9.28
CA VAL A 420 -9.55 5.65 -10.50
C VAL A 420 -10.06 7.06 -10.69
N TYR A 421 -9.14 8.02 -10.71
CA TYR A 421 -9.39 9.43 -10.91
C TYR A 421 -8.91 9.84 -12.29
N LEU A 422 -9.77 10.56 -13.02
CA LEU A 422 -9.43 11.20 -14.29
C LEU A 422 -9.03 12.65 -14.04
N MET A 423 -7.83 13.01 -14.47
CA MET A 423 -7.34 14.37 -14.46
C MET A 423 -7.33 14.93 -15.86
N GLN A 424 -8.10 15.99 -16.10
CA GLN A 424 -8.23 16.65 -17.38
C GLN A 424 -7.94 18.14 -17.27
N ARG A 425 -7.48 18.73 -18.37
CA ARG A 425 -7.24 20.17 -18.48
C ARG A 425 -8.05 20.75 -19.65
N THR A 426 -8.87 21.72 -19.35
CA THR A 426 -9.63 22.47 -20.34
C THR A 426 -9.37 23.97 -20.13
N ASP A 427 -8.83 24.65 -21.13
CA ASP A 427 -8.57 26.10 -21.07
C ASP A 427 -7.85 26.55 -19.78
N ASP A 428 -6.79 25.88 -19.36
CA ASP A 428 -6.02 26.14 -18.13
C ASP A 428 -6.75 25.85 -16.79
N ILE A 429 -7.91 25.24 -16.86
CA ILE A 429 -8.64 24.75 -15.69
C ILE A 429 -8.39 23.24 -15.57
N VAL A 430 -7.96 22.81 -14.38
CA VAL A 430 -7.76 21.38 -14.08
C VAL A 430 -9.01 20.84 -13.40
N HIS A 431 -9.49 19.72 -13.89
CA HIS A 431 -10.57 18.94 -13.31
C HIS A 431 -10.04 17.59 -12.86
N ILE A 432 -10.38 17.18 -11.63
CA ILE A 432 -10.02 15.87 -11.06
C ILE A 432 -11.31 15.25 -10.53
N GLY A 433 -11.61 14.04 -10.97
CA GLY A 433 -12.80 13.34 -10.50
C GLY A 433 -12.74 11.85 -10.75
N LEU A 434 -13.58 11.09 -10.07
CA LEU A 434 -13.70 9.66 -10.32
C LEU A 434 -14.14 9.40 -11.75
N VAL A 435 -13.58 8.38 -12.38
CA VAL A 435 -14.00 7.96 -13.72
C VAL A 435 -15.47 7.52 -13.71
N PRO A 436 -16.29 7.96 -14.69
CA PRO A 436 -17.72 7.63 -14.75
C PRO A 436 -18.01 6.25 -15.37
N PHE A 437 -16.98 5.45 -15.64
CA PHE A 437 -17.09 4.16 -16.33
C PHE A 437 -16.43 3.03 -15.52
N ARG A 438 -16.65 1.79 -15.93
CA ARG A 438 -16.06 0.61 -15.29
C ARG A 438 -14.60 0.44 -15.70
N THR A 439 -13.74 0.06 -14.72
CA THR A 439 -12.31 -0.10 -14.94
C THR A 439 -11.83 -1.52 -14.66
N PHE A 440 -12.18 -2.07 -13.51
CA PHE A 440 -11.68 -3.38 -13.05
C PHE A 440 -12.05 -4.52 -14.01
N GLY A 441 -11.01 -5.14 -14.61
CA GLY A 441 -11.18 -6.24 -15.56
C GLY A 441 -11.82 -5.85 -16.91
N GLN A 442 -12.01 -4.56 -17.19
CA GLN A 442 -12.65 -4.08 -18.42
C GLN A 442 -11.78 -4.35 -19.66
N ASP A 443 -12.42 -4.40 -20.85
CA ASP A 443 -11.72 -4.49 -22.11
C ASP A 443 -10.84 -3.26 -22.38
N LEU A 444 -9.63 -3.49 -22.90
CA LEU A 444 -8.65 -2.42 -23.11
C LEU A 444 -9.12 -1.40 -24.17
N THR A 445 -9.79 -1.83 -25.24
CA THR A 445 -10.29 -0.92 -26.27
C THR A 445 -11.27 0.07 -25.68
N THR A 446 -12.23 -0.43 -24.89
CA THR A 446 -13.19 0.41 -24.18
C THR A 446 -12.52 1.40 -23.21
N LEU A 447 -11.46 0.97 -22.52
CA LEU A 447 -10.71 1.86 -21.63
C LEU A 447 -9.96 2.95 -22.41
N TYR A 448 -9.36 2.61 -23.57
CA TYR A 448 -8.70 3.58 -24.44
C TYR A 448 -9.68 4.64 -24.96
N GLU A 449 -10.85 4.22 -25.41
CA GLU A 449 -11.90 5.12 -25.91
C GLU A 449 -12.38 6.08 -24.81
N ASN A 450 -12.64 5.56 -23.61
CA ASN A 450 -13.19 6.36 -22.51
C ASN A 450 -12.18 7.34 -21.88
N VAL A 451 -10.88 7.01 -21.90
CA VAL A 451 -9.86 7.78 -21.16
C VAL A 451 -9.14 8.78 -22.06
N PHE A 452 -8.80 8.36 -23.31
CA PHE A 452 -7.89 9.12 -24.16
C PHE A 452 -8.60 9.76 -25.35
N ASP A 453 -9.93 9.74 -25.37
CA ASP A 453 -10.70 10.22 -26.53
C ASP A 453 -10.13 9.62 -27.84
N TYR A 454 -9.85 8.30 -27.77
CA TYR A 454 -9.25 7.56 -28.86
C TYR A 454 -10.21 7.59 -30.06
N ASP A 455 -9.93 8.51 -30.96
CA ASP A 455 -10.67 8.63 -32.21
C ASP A 455 -10.03 7.71 -33.25
N GLU A 456 -10.68 6.59 -33.50
CA GLU A 456 -10.26 5.62 -34.51
C GLU A 456 -10.07 6.27 -35.89
N LYS A 457 -10.81 7.35 -36.15
CA LYS A 457 -10.75 8.13 -37.41
C LYS A 457 -9.42 8.85 -37.61
N ARG A 458 -8.64 9.09 -36.54
CA ARG A 458 -7.32 9.70 -36.60
C ARG A 458 -6.20 8.70 -36.80
N THR A 459 -6.50 7.41 -36.90
CA THR A 459 -5.48 6.38 -37.08
C THR A 459 -4.96 6.31 -38.50
N PHE A 460 -3.71 5.90 -38.64
CA PHE A 460 -3.08 5.74 -39.97
C PHE A 460 -3.89 4.77 -40.87
N TYR A 461 -4.28 3.61 -40.33
CA TYR A 461 -5.02 2.63 -41.11
C TYR A 461 -6.39 3.13 -41.56
N TYR A 462 -7.11 3.87 -40.70
CA TYR A 462 -8.37 4.48 -41.05
C TYR A 462 -8.22 5.48 -42.22
N GLY A 463 -7.21 6.35 -42.15
CA GLY A 463 -6.87 7.29 -43.22
C GLY A 463 -6.55 6.60 -44.56
N VAL A 464 -5.79 5.46 -44.47
CA VAL A 464 -5.51 4.66 -45.69
C VAL A 464 -6.78 4.05 -46.27
N ILE A 465 -7.63 3.42 -45.46
CA ILE A 465 -8.88 2.80 -45.94
C ILE A 465 -9.82 3.87 -46.51
N ARG A 466 -9.98 5.01 -45.83
CA ARG A 466 -10.80 6.12 -46.31
C ARG A 466 -10.32 6.66 -47.67
N SER A 467 -9.00 6.87 -47.81
CA SER A 467 -8.41 7.28 -49.08
C SER A 467 -8.63 6.26 -50.24
N MET A 468 -8.55 4.95 -49.90
CA MET A 468 -8.85 3.89 -50.88
C MET A 468 -10.33 3.84 -51.23
N ALA A 469 -11.20 4.00 -50.24
CA ALA A 469 -12.67 4.05 -50.48
C ALA A 469 -13.06 5.21 -51.41
N GLU A 470 -12.50 6.39 -51.20
CA GLU A 470 -12.68 7.56 -52.08
C GLU A 470 -12.14 7.28 -53.48
N LYS A 471 -10.95 6.72 -53.62
CA LYS A 471 -10.32 6.36 -54.87
C LYS A 471 -11.14 5.37 -55.70
N TYR A 472 -11.69 4.35 -55.03
CA TYR A 472 -12.47 3.31 -55.66
C TYR A 472 -14.00 3.62 -55.72
N LYS A 473 -14.36 4.88 -55.51
CA LYS A 473 -15.76 5.36 -55.56
C LYS A 473 -16.70 4.53 -54.70
N ALA A 474 -16.28 4.36 -53.43
CA ALA A 474 -17.06 3.64 -52.43
C ALA A 474 -17.41 2.17 -52.77
N SER A 475 -16.54 1.44 -53.47
CA SER A 475 -16.73 0.01 -53.70
C SER A 475 -16.02 -0.82 -52.62
N TYR A 476 -16.76 -1.27 -51.59
CA TYR A 476 -16.28 -2.11 -50.51
C TYR A 476 -15.43 -3.31 -51.01
N ASN A 477 -15.98 -4.06 -51.97
CA ASN A 477 -15.28 -5.27 -52.47
C ASN A 477 -13.93 -4.93 -53.09
N ARG A 478 -13.80 -3.84 -53.81
CA ARG A 478 -12.53 -3.43 -54.43
C ARG A 478 -11.48 -3.02 -53.40
N VAL A 479 -11.87 -2.38 -52.28
CA VAL A 479 -10.93 -2.06 -51.21
C VAL A 479 -10.47 -3.31 -50.54
N VAL A 480 -11.38 -4.24 -50.24
CA VAL A 480 -11.03 -5.54 -49.65
C VAL A 480 -10.07 -6.34 -50.55
N GLU A 481 -10.43 -6.47 -51.87
CA GLU A 481 -9.60 -7.18 -52.84
C GLU A 481 -8.19 -6.58 -52.96
N GLN A 482 -8.10 -5.24 -52.95
CA GLN A 482 -6.80 -4.57 -53.04
C GLN A 482 -5.97 -4.78 -51.81
N LEU A 483 -6.55 -4.64 -50.60
CA LEU A 483 -5.85 -4.90 -49.34
C LEU A 483 -5.35 -6.37 -49.26
N GLU A 484 -6.17 -7.33 -49.68
CA GLU A 484 -5.79 -8.74 -49.70
C GLU A 484 -4.71 -9.02 -50.76
N ALA A 485 -4.75 -8.34 -51.92
CA ALA A 485 -3.72 -8.43 -52.96
C ALA A 485 -2.37 -7.84 -52.45
N ASP A 486 -2.42 -6.80 -51.63
CA ASP A 486 -1.26 -6.18 -50.98
C ASP A 486 -0.74 -7.00 -49.78
N GLY A 487 -1.36 -8.18 -49.48
CA GLY A 487 -0.95 -9.11 -48.43
C GLY A 487 -1.52 -8.83 -47.04
N VAL A 488 -2.49 -7.90 -46.93
CA VAL A 488 -3.16 -7.61 -45.66
C VAL A 488 -4.19 -8.70 -45.37
N LYS A 489 -4.06 -9.35 -44.21
CA LYS A 489 -5.04 -10.34 -43.75
C LYS A 489 -6.16 -9.65 -42.99
N LEU A 490 -7.36 -9.65 -43.55
CA LEU A 490 -8.53 -9.01 -42.97
C LEU A 490 -9.36 -10.03 -42.17
N ASP A 491 -9.48 -9.81 -40.86
CA ASP A 491 -10.41 -10.52 -40.00
C ASP A 491 -11.81 -9.89 -39.98
N ILE A 492 -12.72 -10.42 -39.17
CA ILE A 492 -14.10 -9.94 -39.08
C ILE A 492 -14.16 -8.48 -38.61
N ASN A 493 -13.31 -8.12 -37.65
CA ASN A 493 -13.27 -6.77 -37.09
C ASN A 493 -12.77 -5.76 -38.13
N SER A 494 -11.64 -6.06 -38.80
CA SER A 494 -11.10 -5.21 -39.88
C SER A 494 -12.11 -4.99 -41.01
N ARG A 495 -12.85 -6.04 -41.36
CA ARG A 495 -13.94 -5.93 -42.38
C ARG A 495 -15.12 -5.10 -41.86
N GLY A 496 -15.42 -5.14 -40.55
CA GLY A 496 -16.40 -4.30 -39.87
C GLY A 496 -16.04 -2.82 -39.97
N ILE A 497 -14.81 -2.46 -39.65
CA ILE A 497 -14.26 -1.10 -39.70
C ILE A 497 -14.33 -0.57 -41.15
N ILE A 498 -13.90 -1.38 -42.13
CA ILE A 498 -14.00 -0.99 -43.53
C ILE A 498 -15.47 -0.65 -43.91
N LYS A 499 -16.42 -1.48 -43.47
CA LYS A 499 -17.83 -1.28 -43.74
C LYS A 499 -18.37 0.00 -43.07
N GLU A 500 -17.94 0.30 -41.88
CA GLU A 500 -18.31 1.52 -41.15
C GLU A 500 -17.83 2.78 -41.86
N ILE A 501 -16.56 2.78 -42.30
CA ILE A 501 -16.02 3.88 -43.12
C ILE A 501 -16.84 4.13 -44.39
N PHE A 502 -17.28 3.06 -45.05
CA PHE A 502 -18.12 3.19 -46.22
C PHE A 502 -19.49 3.82 -45.93
N LEU A 503 -20.13 3.42 -44.83
CA LEU A 503 -21.41 3.98 -44.38
C LEU A 503 -21.28 5.47 -44.01
N GLU A 504 -20.13 5.88 -43.47
CA GLU A 504 -19.86 7.30 -43.20
C GLU A 504 -19.68 8.11 -44.45
N ILE A 505 -18.90 7.62 -45.44
CA ILE A 505 -18.72 8.30 -46.72
C ILE A 505 -20.04 8.43 -47.47
N GLU A 506 -20.91 7.42 -47.43
CA GLU A 506 -22.24 7.47 -48.01
C GLU A 506 -23.12 8.54 -47.35
N LYS A 507 -23.09 8.64 -46.01
CA LYS A 507 -23.83 9.69 -45.28
C LYS A 507 -23.33 11.09 -45.59
N GLU A 508 -21.99 11.29 -45.65
CA GLU A 508 -21.39 12.57 -46.00
C GLU A 508 -21.68 12.99 -47.47
N ALA A 509 -21.99 12.04 -48.35
CA ALA A 509 -22.34 12.31 -49.72
C ALA A 509 -23.84 12.66 -49.92
N ASP A 510 -24.67 12.28 -48.93
CA ASP A 510 -26.12 12.55 -48.93
C ASP A 510 -26.49 13.86 -48.20
N GLU A 511 -25.53 14.46 -47.46
CA GLU A 511 -25.61 15.79 -46.85
C GLU A 511 -25.03 16.87 -47.79
#